data_0a3201c6a71b6b500b1d7ff1a632c5ec
#
_entry.id   0a3201c6a71b6b500b1d7ff1a632c5ec
#
_cell.length_a   1.000
_cell.length_b   1.000
_cell.length_c   1.000
_cell.angle_alpha   90.00
_cell.angle_beta   90.00
_cell.angle_gamma   90.00
#
_symmetry.space_group_name_H-M   'P 1'
#
loop_
_entity.id
_entity.type
_entity.pdbx_description
1 polymer ?
#
loop_
_entity_poly.entity_id
_entity_poly.type
_entity_poly.pdbx_seq_one_letter_code
_entity_poly.pdbx_strand_id
1 'polypeptide(L)'
;MIRTRRLGRSVAPKPSSRRWRQKAQRPAQILAAAFEVFAAQGFEAARIDDVAKRAGIAKGTIYLYFRDKEQLFRAVVRSLIPKRLDVLVKTMPAPPETLLRELLAQMYTHVVRNPKVRAIVRLLVAESGRFPRLAEIYHREIIVPGMKAMREVLRRGVAAGEFRESQAIDFPQLVAAPGLLALVWRLLFSERHPLDLDAYRQAHVEFVLRSLQKGRT
;
A
#
# COMPACT_ATOMS: atom_id res chain seq x y z
N MET A 1 -9.48 -10.52 72.74
CA MET A 1 -10.36 -10.44 71.58
C MET A 1 -9.88 -9.31 70.70
N ILE A 2 -9.13 -9.60 69.64
CA ILE A 2 -8.61 -8.59 68.70
C ILE A 2 -9.30 -8.80 67.37
N ARG A 3 -10.13 -7.84 66.94
CA ARG A 3 -10.87 -7.85 65.68
C ARG A 3 -9.92 -7.31 64.58
N THR A 4 -9.45 -8.16 63.67
CA THR A 4 -8.71 -7.80 62.48
C THR A 4 -9.73 -7.28 61.42
N ARG A 5 -9.62 -5.99 61.08
CA ARG A 5 -10.30 -5.35 59.93
C ARG A 5 -9.65 -5.80 58.66
N ARG A 6 -10.37 -6.56 57.81
CA ARG A 6 -9.99 -6.79 56.40
C ARG A 6 -10.19 -5.52 55.58
N LEU A 7 -9.10 -4.93 55.11
CA LEU A 7 -9.13 -3.88 54.09
C LEU A 7 -9.53 -4.52 52.76
N GLY A 8 -10.71 -4.15 52.29
CA GLY A 8 -11.19 -4.53 50.96
C GLY A 8 -10.36 -3.83 49.89
N ARG A 9 -9.62 -4.61 49.08
CA ARG A 9 -9.00 -4.12 47.84
C ARG A 9 -10.11 -3.73 46.87
N SER A 10 -10.26 -2.43 46.60
CA SER A 10 -11.05 -1.90 45.49
C SER A 10 -10.44 -2.37 44.18
N VAL A 11 -11.10 -3.34 43.53
CA VAL A 11 -10.75 -3.74 42.17
C VAL A 11 -11.32 -2.69 41.21
N ALA A 12 -10.44 -1.92 40.57
CA ALA A 12 -10.82 -0.98 39.52
C ALA A 12 -11.60 -1.71 38.42
N PRO A 13 -12.73 -1.15 37.92
CA PRO A 13 -13.54 -1.80 36.91
C PRO A 13 -12.75 -1.99 35.62
N LYS A 14 -12.66 -3.24 35.13
CA LYS A 14 -12.08 -3.56 33.80
C LYS A 14 -12.83 -2.74 32.74
N PRO A 15 -12.14 -1.99 31.87
CA PRO A 15 -12.79 -1.22 30.82
C PRO A 15 -13.61 -2.18 29.95
N SER A 16 -14.87 -1.83 29.67
CA SER A 16 -15.78 -2.68 28.92
C SER A 16 -15.16 -3.08 27.59
N SER A 17 -15.19 -4.35 27.23
CA SER A 17 -14.59 -4.92 26.01
C SER A 17 -15.03 -4.19 24.73
N ARG A 18 -16.19 -3.53 24.75
CA ARG A 18 -16.75 -2.71 23.67
C ARG A 18 -15.98 -1.41 23.45
N ARG A 19 -15.64 -0.67 24.51
CA ARG A 19 -14.84 0.58 24.41
C ARG A 19 -13.42 0.32 23.90
N TRP A 20 -12.81 -0.78 24.33
CA TRP A 20 -11.47 -1.15 23.88
C TRP A 20 -11.45 -1.53 22.40
N ARG A 21 -12.43 -2.33 21.93
CA ARG A 21 -12.59 -2.67 20.49
C ARG A 21 -12.84 -1.43 19.65
N GLN A 22 -13.68 -0.51 20.08
CA GLN A 22 -13.92 0.75 19.38
C GLN A 22 -12.65 1.59 19.28
N LYS A 23 -11.85 1.70 20.34
CA LYS A 23 -10.58 2.44 20.32
C LYS A 23 -9.56 1.79 19.36
N ALA A 24 -9.49 0.47 19.31
CA ALA A 24 -8.61 -0.26 18.38
C ALA A 24 -9.03 -0.12 16.91
N GLN A 25 -10.33 -0.01 16.62
CA GLN A 25 -10.87 0.16 15.26
C GLN A 25 -10.85 1.63 14.77
N ARG A 26 -10.66 2.59 15.66
CA ARG A 26 -10.73 4.02 15.36
C ARG A 26 -9.77 4.48 14.26
N PRO A 27 -8.48 4.08 14.23
CA PRO A 27 -7.58 4.47 13.15
C PRO A 27 -8.06 4.00 11.77
N ALA A 28 -8.54 2.76 11.65
CA ALA A 28 -9.06 2.23 10.38
C ALA A 28 -10.31 3.00 9.90
N GLN A 29 -11.20 3.36 10.83
CA GLN A 29 -12.40 4.17 10.56
C GLN A 29 -12.01 5.58 10.05
N ILE A 30 -11.03 6.22 10.69
CA ILE A 30 -10.52 7.54 10.27
C ILE A 30 -9.89 7.44 8.87
N LEU A 31 -9.06 6.41 8.61
CA LEU A 31 -8.40 6.23 7.32
C LEU A 31 -9.41 5.98 6.19
N ALA A 32 -10.47 5.20 6.43
CA ALA A 32 -11.53 4.99 5.45
C ALA A 32 -12.25 6.30 5.11
N ALA A 33 -12.65 7.07 6.12
CA ALA A 33 -13.29 8.37 5.92
C ALA A 33 -12.37 9.38 5.21
N ALA A 34 -11.09 9.42 5.60
CA ALA A 34 -10.10 10.30 4.99
C ALA A 34 -9.86 9.96 3.51
N PHE A 35 -9.76 8.66 3.17
CA PHE A 35 -9.65 8.22 1.80
C PHE A 35 -10.82 8.74 0.95
N GLU A 36 -12.05 8.60 1.42
CA GLU A 36 -13.24 9.02 0.69
C GLU A 36 -13.30 10.54 0.51
N VAL A 37 -12.90 11.33 1.53
CA VAL A 37 -12.82 12.78 1.44
C VAL A 37 -11.74 13.21 0.44
N PHE A 38 -10.53 12.64 0.52
CA PHE A 38 -9.47 12.94 -0.44
C PHE A 38 -9.82 12.53 -1.88
N ALA A 39 -10.45 11.38 -2.06
CA ALA A 39 -10.86 10.92 -3.39
C ALA A 39 -11.96 11.79 -4.02
N ALA A 40 -12.86 12.35 -3.21
CA ALA A 40 -13.98 13.15 -3.68
C ALA A 40 -13.63 14.62 -3.90
N GLN A 41 -12.83 15.22 -3.00
CA GLN A 41 -12.56 16.66 -2.96
C GLN A 41 -11.15 17.03 -3.43
N GLY A 42 -10.24 16.05 -3.57
CA GLY A 42 -8.81 16.28 -3.72
C GLY A 42 -8.13 16.56 -2.38
N PHE A 43 -6.81 16.71 -2.41
CA PHE A 43 -6.04 16.98 -1.19
C PHE A 43 -6.21 18.42 -0.72
N GLU A 44 -6.18 19.39 -1.64
CA GLU A 44 -6.24 20.82 -1.27
C GLU A 44 -7.52 21.18 -0.52
N ALA A 45 -8.68 20.88 -1.13
CA ALA A 45 -10.00 21.26 -0.59
C ALA A 45 -10.41 20.43 0.63
N ALA A 46 -9.88 19.20 0.78
CA ALA A 46 -10.20 18.32 1.90
C ALA A 46 -9.85 18.94 3.25
N ARG A 47 -10.83 18.95 4.17
CA ARG A 47 -10.66 19.46 5.54
C ARG A 47 -10.74 18.33 6.56
N ILE A 48 -10.00 18.46 7.66
CA ILE A 48 -10.09 17.50 8.77
C ILE A 48 -11.50 17.45 9.36
N ASP A 49 -12.24 18.54 9.29
CA ASP A 49 -13.64 18.61 9.72
C ASP A 49 -14.54 17.68 8.90
N ASP A 50 -14.33 17.61 7.57
CA ASP A 50 -15.09 16.73 6.70
C ASP A 50 -14.78 15.26 6.99
N VAL A 51 -13.52 14.95 7.28
CA VAL A 51 -13.11 13.60 7.70
C VAL A 51 -13.75 13.24 9.03
N ALA A 52 -13.76 14.15 10.01
CA ALA A 52 -14.38 13.93 11.31
C ALA A 52 -15.88 13.67 11.20
N LYS A 53 -16.58 14.53 10.44
CA LYS A 53 -18.02 14.39 10.15
C LYS A 53 -18.32 13.06 9.47
N ARG A 54 -17.54 12.68 8.46
CA ARG A 54 -17.72 11.42 7.73
C ARG A 54 -17.41 10.20 8.58
N ALA A 55 -16.43 10.28 9.47
CA ALA A 55 -16.08 9.22 10.41
C ALA A 55 -17.04 9.15 11.62
N GLY A 56 -17.97 10.08 11.79
CA GLY A 56 -18.88 10.15 12.94
C GLY A 56 -18.16 10.37 14.28
N ILE A 57 -17.09 11.20 14.28
CA ILE A 57 -16.27 11.46 15.48
C ILE A 57 -15.96 12.96 15.61
N ALA A 58 -15.59 13.37 16.82
CA ALA A 58 -15.13 14.74 17.04
C ALA A 58 -13.78 15.01 16.36
N LYS A 59 -13.56 16.22 15.81
CA LYS A 59 -12.32 16.69 15.17
C LYS A 59 -11.09 16.42 16.04
N GLY A 60 -11.19 16.73 17.34
CA GLY A 60 -10.11 16.51 18.32
C GLY A 60 -9.67 15.04 18.40
N THR A 61 -10.59 14.09 18.10
CA THR A 61 -10.23 12.66 18.07
C THR A 61 -9.28 12.34 16.93
N ILE A 62 -9.38 12.99 15.76
CA ILE A 62 -8.45 12.79 14.64
C ILE A 62 -7.05 13.24 15.04
N TYR A 63 -6.92 14.40 15.69
CA TYR A 63 -5.64 14.95 16.11
C TYR A 63 -4.91 14.11 17.18
N LEU A 64 -5.62 13.22 17.89
CA LEU A 64 -4.98 12.23 18.78
C LEU A 64 -4.18 11.16 18.00
N TYR A 65 -4.48 10.95 16.71
CA TYR A 65 -3.85 9.94 15.86
C TYR A 65 -2.97 10.54 14.76
N PHE A 66 -3.36 11.69 14.22
CA PHE A 66 -2.72 12.33 13.07
C PHE A 66 -2.56 13.82 13.32
N ARG A 67 -1.31 14.28 13.38
CA ARG A 67 -0.96 15.66 13.71
C ARG A 67 -1.47 16.67 12.68
N ASP A 68 -1.43 16.30 11.40
CA ASP A 68 -1.77 17.15 10.27
C ASP A 68 -2.36 16.36 9.11
N LYS A 69 -2.83 17.08 8.08
CA LYS A 69 -3.45 16.50 6.88
C LYS A 69 -2.47 15.66 6.06
N GLU A 70 -1.19 16.04 6.00
CA GLU A 70 -0.16 15.27 5.29
C GLU A 70 0.11 13.93 5.98
N GLN A 71 0.18 13.91 7.32
CA GLN A 71 0.34 12.68 8.08
C GLN A 71 -0.86 11.74 7.91
N LEU A 72 -2.06 12.31 7.88
CA LEU A 72 -3.28 11.55 7.60
C LEU A 72 -3.25 10.98 6.18
N PHE A 73 -2.89 11.78 5.16
CA PHE A 73 -2.73 11.33 3.79
C PHE A 73 -1.68 10.21 3.66
N ARG A 74 -0.53 10.37 4.29
CA ARG A 74 0.52 9.33 4.36
C ARG A 74 -0.02 8.01 4.93
N ALA A 75 -0.79 8.09 6.02
CA ALA A 75 -1.37 6.90 6.63
C ALA A 75 -2.44 6.24 5.73
N VAL A 76 -3.22 7.04 4.99
CA VAL A 76 -4.14 6.53 3.95
C VAL A 76 -3.34 5.80 2.87
N VAL A 77 -2.30 6.40 2.29
CA VAL A 77 -1.45 5.78 1.27
C VAL A 77 -0.87 4.45 1.77
N ARG A 78 -0.31 4.43 2.98
CA ARG A 78 0.23 3.21 3.61
C ARG A 78 -0.82 2.10 3.78
N SER A 79 -2.07 2.46 3.99
CA SER A 79 -3.16 1.49 4.18
C SER A 79 -3.59 0.77 2.89
N LEU A 80 -3.17 1.28 1.74
CA LEU A 80 -3.58 0.75 0.43
C LEU A 80 -2.83 -0.50 0.01
N ILE A 81 -1.67 -0.76 0.58
CA ILE A 81 -0.81 -1.88 0.21
C ILE A 81 -0.54 -2.76 1.44
N PRO A 82 -0.52 -4.09 1.25
CA PRO A 82 -0.17 -5.02 2.31
C PRO A 82 1.21 -4.70 2.90
N LYS A 83 1.30 -4.67 4.22
CA LYS A 83 2.49 -4.27 4.99
C LYS A 83 3.72 -5.20 4.84
N ARG A 84 3.72 -6.16 3.91
CA ARG A 84 4.65 -7.31 3.95
C ARG A 84 5.33 -7.67 2.63
N LEU A 85 5.44 -6.77 1.66
CA LEU A 85 6.20 -7.09 0.44
C LEU A 85 7.68 -7.41 0.72
N ASP A 86 8.31 -6.65 1.61
CA ASP A 86 9.68 -6.87 2.06
C ASP A 86 9.83 -8.12 2.92
N VAL A 87 8.82 -8.43 3.75
CA VAL A 87 8.78 -9.65 4.55
C VAL A 87 8.58 -10.87 3.65
N LEU A 88 7.66 -10.80 2.68
CA LEU A 88 7.41 -11.86 1.71
C LEU A 88 8.72 -12.29 1.04
N VAL A 89 9.47 -11.34 0.49
CA VAL A 89 10.74 -11.62 -0.18
C VAL A 89 11.80 -12.19 0.78
N LYS A 90 11.84 -11.72 2.02
CA LYS A 90 12.87 -12.15 2.99
C LYS A 90 12.58 -13.52 3.61
N THR A 91 11.32 -13.86 3.81
CA THR A 91 10.92 -15.03 4.61
C THR A 91 10.40 -16.20 3.78
N MET A 92 10.05 -15.98 2.50
CA MET A 92 9.58 -17.07 1.65
C MET A 92 10.78 -17.87 1.10
N PRO A 93 10.95 -19.14 1.51
CA PRO A 93 11.98 -20.03 0.97
C PRO A 93 11.50 -20.57 -0.39
N ALA A 94 11.53 -19.73 -1.41
CA ALA A 94 11.09 -20.09 -2.75
C ALA A 94 12.15 -19.71 -3.80
N PRO A 95 12.22 -20.40 -4.94
CA PRO A 95 13.07 -20.04 -6.06
C PRO A 95 12.82 -18.59 -6.50
N PRO A 96 13.87 -17.86 -6.94
CA PRO A 96 13.76 -16.48 -7.41
C PRO A 96 12.69 -16.24 -8.47
N GLU A 97 12.51 -17.16 -9.42
CA GLU A 97 11.43 -17.08 -10.41
C GLU A 97 10.05 -17.09 -9.75
N THR A 98 9.84 -17.96 -8.76
CA THR A 98 8.57 -18.02 -8.00
C THR A 98 8.32 -16.73 -7.24
N LEU A 99 9.34 -16.17 -6.58
CA LEU A 99 9.25 -14.89 -5.88
C LEU A 99 8.91 -13.74 -6.84
N LEU A 100 9.50 -13.74 -8.03
CA LEU A 100 9.22 -12.72 -9.05
C LEU A 100 7.77 -12.80 -9.55
N ARG A 101 7.28 -14.01 -9.84
CA ARG A 101 5.88 -14.24 -10.20
C ARG A 101 4.92 -13.74 -9.13
N GLU A 102 5.25 -14.00 -7.86
CA GLU A 102 4.42 -13.57 -6.74
C GLU A 102 4.44 -12.05 -6.56
N LEU A 103 5.61 -11.39 -6.67
CA LEU A 103 5.69 -9.92 -6.61
C LEU A 103 4.86 -9.25 -7.71
N LEU A 104 4.93 -9.79 -8.94
CA LEU A 104 4.11 -9.29 -10.04
C LEU A 104 2.61 -9.55 -9.77
N ALA A 105 2.24 -10.73 -9.26
CA ALA A 105 0.86 -11.02 -8.89
C ALA A 105 0.33 -10.07 -7.81
N GLN A 106 1.12 -9.79 -6.78
CA GLN A 106 0.78 -8.81 -5.74
C GLN A 106 0.63 -7.39 -6.30
N MET A 107 1.50 -6.99 -7.24
CA MET A 107 1.37 -5.71 -7.94
C MET A 107 0.03 -5.61 -8.69
N TYR A 108 -0.37 -6.63 -9.45
CA TYR A 108 -1.65 -6.63 -10.15
C TYR A 108 -2.84 -6.61 -9.17
N THR A 109 -2.78 -7.39 -8.10
CA THR A 109 -3.87 -7.50 -7.13
C THR A 109 -4.05 -6.20 -6.33
N HIS A 110 -2.96 -5.67 -5.79
CA HIS A 110 -3.02 -4.57 -4.82
C HIS A 110 -2.80 -3.18 -5.42
N VAL A 111 -2.21 -3.09 -6.61
CA VAL A 111 -1.98 -1.81 -7.27
C VAL A 111 -2.89 -1.65 -8.49
N VAL A 112 -2.77 -2.52 -9.48
CA VAL A 112 -3.47 -2.35 -10.77
C VAL A 112 -4.98 -2.52 -10.63
N ARG A 113 -5.43 -3.55 -9.90
CA ARG A 113 -6.87 -3.85 -9.71
C ARG A 113 -7.53 -2.98 -8.64
N ASN A 114 -6.75 -2.41 -7.73
CA ASN A 114 -7.28 -1.69 -6.56
C ASN A 114 -7.87 -0.31 -6.96
N PRO A 115 -9.20 -0.10 -6.85
CA PRO A 115 -9.82 1.16 -7.21
C PRO A 115 -9.36 2.32 -6.31
N LYS A 116 -8.98 2.04 -5.06
CA LYS A 116 -8.47 3.06 -4.14
C LYS A 116 -7.09 3.57 -4.57
N VAL A 117 -6.22 2.68 -5.05
CA VAL A 117 -4.92 3.08 -5.60
C VAL A 117 -5.11 3.95 -6.84
N ARG A 118 -6.02 3.57 -7.75
CA ARG A 118 -6.33 4.41 -8.92
C ARG A 118 -6.83 5.80 -8.54
N ALA A 119 -7.70 5.91 -7.52
CA ALA A 119 -8.18 7.21 -7.04
C ALA A 119 -7.03 8.07 -6.48
N ILE A 120 -6.12 7.50 -5.72
CA ILE A 120 -4.93 8.21 -5.22
C ILE A 120 -3.99 8.60 -6.36
N VAL A 121 -3.74 7.72 -7.33
CA VAL A 121 -2.90 8.06 -8.49
C VAL A 121 -3.52 9.19 -9.31
N ARG A 122 -4.85 9.18 -9.51
CA ARG A 122 -5.56 10.31 -10.15
C ARG A 122 -5.36 11.62 -9.40
N LEU A 123 -5.48 11.61 -8.08
CA LEU A 123 -5.24 12.77 -7.22
C LEU A 123 -3.78 13.24 -7.36
N LEU A 124 -2.82 12.33 -7.35
CA LEU A 124 -1.40 12.68 -7.52
C LEU A 124 -1.13 13.34 -8.87
N VAL A 125 -1.67 12.79 -9.96
CA VAL A 125 -1.53 13.37 -11.30
C VAL A 125 -2.12 14.78 -11.37
N ALA A 126 -3.27 14.99 -10.70
CA ALA A 126 -3.95 16.29 -10.71
C ALA A 126 -3.25 17.35 -9.84
N GLU A 127 -2.69 16.97 -8.71
CA GLU A 127 -2.28 17.93 -7.68
C GLU A 127 -0.78 17.93 -7.34
N SER A 128 0.03 16.94 -7.79
CA SER A 128 1.44 16.87 -7.41
C SER A 128 2.29 18.05 -7.93
N GLY A 129 1.89 18.67 -9.03
CA GLY A 129 2.54 19.90 -9.52
C GLY A 129 2.43 21.06 -8.52
N ARG A 130 1.30 21.14 -7.80
CA ARG A 130 1.04 22.17 -6.78
C ARG A 130 1.50 21.72 -5.38
N PHE A 131 1.39 20.42 -5.09
CA PHE A 131 1.75 19.80 -3.82
C PHE A 131 2.76 18.67 -4.02
N PRO A 132 4.05 18.96 -4.32
CA PRO A 132 5.06 17.94 -4.62
C PRO A 132 5.23 16.89 -3.50
N ARG A 133 4.95 17.27 -2.26
CA ARG A 133 5.01 16.37 -1.10
C ARG A 133 4.07 15.16 -1.21
N LEU A 134 2.96 15.26 -1.94
CA LEU A 134 2.06 14.13 -2.14
C LEU A 134 2.71 13.04 -2.98
N ALA A 135 3.37 13.43 -4.08
CA ALA A 135 4.13 12.51 -4.91
C ALA A 135 5.29 11.88 -4.11
N GLU A 136 5.99 12.67 -3.29
CA GLU A 136 7.07 12.17 -2.45
C GLU A 136 6.58 11.18 -1.39
N ILE A 137 5.43 11.42 -0.75
CA ILE A 137 4.80 10.48 0.16
C ILE A 137 4.52 9.16 -0.56
N TYR A 138 3.87 9.21 -1.74
CA TYR A 138 3.56 8.01 -2.51
C TYR A 138 4.83 7.27 -2.95
N HIS A 139 5.82 7.99 -3.44
CA HIS A 139 7.11 7.42 -3.82
C HIS A 139 7.76 6.68 -2.65
N ARG A 140 7.85 7.32 -1.48
CA ARG A 140 8.50 6.75 -0.29
C ARG A 140 7.74 5.55 0.30
N GLU A 141 6.42 5.64 0.35
CA GLU A 141 5.59 4.63 1.02
C GLU A 141 5.25 3.44 0.11
N ILE A 142 5.23 3.61 -1.21
CA ILE A 142 4.78 2.60 -2.17
C ILE A 142 5.89 2.20 -3.14
N ILE A 143 6.47 3.17 -3.86
CA ILE A 143 7.40 2.87 -4.96
C ILE A 143 8.71 2.32 -4.42
N VAL A 144 9.34 3.01 -3.47
CA VAL A 144 10.65 2.59 -2.92
C VAL A 144 10.61 1.18 -2.33
N PRO A 145 9.64 0.80 -1.48
CA PRO A 145 9.56 -0.57 -0.97
C PRO A 145 9.36 -1.61 -2.06
N GLY A 146 8.50 -1.33 -3.06
CA GLY A 146 8.26 -2.23 -4.18
C GLY A 146 9.51 -2.45 -5.03
N MET A 147 10.19 -1.37 -5.38
CA MET A 147 11.45 -1.44 -6.16
C MET A 147 12.57 -2.14 -5.39
N LYS A 148 12.65 -1.94 -4.07
CA LYS A 148 13.61 -2.65 -3.22
C LYS A 148 13.35 -4.16 -3.21
N ALA A 149 12.10 -4.56 -3.05
CA ALA A 149 11.72 -5.97 -3.10
C ALA A 149 12.05 -6.60 -4.46
N MET A 150 11.72 -5.91 -5.56
CA MET A 150 12.01 -6.36 -6.91
C MET A 150 13.51 -6.53 -7.14
N ARG A 151 14.32 -5.53 -6.78
CA ARG A 151 15.79 -5.58 -6.90
C ARG A 151 16.38 -6.76 -6.13
N GLU A 152 15.86 -7.02 -4.94
CA GLU A 152 16.34 -8.13 -4.10
C GLU A 152 16.08 -9.49 -4.79
N VAL A 153 14.88 -9.69 -5.36
CA VAL A 153 14.56 -10.94 -6.08
C VAL A 153 15.44 -11.10 -7.32
N LEU A 154 15.66 -10.02 -8.08
CA LEU A 154 16.53 -10.06 -9.26
C LEU A 154 17.97 -10.44 -8.89
N ARG A 155 18.53 -9.84 -7.82
CA ARG A 155 19.87 -10.18 -7.31
C ARG A 155 19.97 -11.65 -6.88
N ARG A 156 18.97 -12.16 -6.18
CA ARG A 156 18.92 -13.57 -5.79
C ARG A 156 18.88 -14.48 -7.00
N GLY A 157 18.10 -14.11 -8.03
CA GLY A 157 18.02 -14.88 -9.27
C GLY A 157 19.35 -14.97 -10.00
N VAL A 158 20.12 -13.88 -10.05
CA VAL A 158 21.46 -13.89 -10.63
C VAL A 158 22.42 -14.71 -9.77
N ALA A 159 22.41 -14.53 -8.44
CA ALA A 159 23.27 -15.30 -7.52
C ALA A 159 22.98 -16.79 -7.56
N ALA A 160 21.72 -17.21 -7.73
CA ALA A 160 21.31 -18.60 -7.89
C ALA A 160 21.56 -19.16 -9.30
N GLY A 161 21.99 -18.33 -10.26
CA GLY A 161 22.17 -18.72 -11.65
C GLY A 161 20.90 -18.93 -12.47
N GLU A 162 19.72 -18.60 -11.90
CA GLU A 162 18.41 -18.68 -12.59
C GLU A 162 18.23 -17.52 -13.58
N PHE A 163 18.74 -16.32 -13.24
CA PHE A 163 18.66 -15.15 -14.10
C PHE A 163 20.04 -14.76 -14.63
N ARG A 164 20.06 -14.20 -15.82
CA ARG A 164 21.27 -13.55 -16.37
C ARG A 164 21.50 -12.21 -15.69
N GLU A 165 22.74 -11.74 -15.68
CA GLU A 165 23.04 -10.36 -15.36
C GLU A 165 22.29 -9.42 -16.30
N SER A 166 21.66 -8.39 -15.74
CA SER A 166 20.82 -7.48 -16.49
C SER A 166 20.75 -6.14 -15.79
N GLN A 167 20.67 -5.08 -16.57
CA GLN A 167 20.39 -3.70 -16.13
C GLN A 167 19.08 -3.57 -15.35
N ALA A 168 18.21 -4.57 -15.41
CA ALA A 168 16.97 -4.62 -14.59
C ALA A 168 17.26 -4.63 -13.08
N ILE A 169 18.46 -5.03 -12.64
CA ILE A 169 18.87 -4.94 -11.24
C ILE A 169 19.00 -3.47 -10.81
N ASP A 170 19.58 -2.64 -11.64
CA ASP A 170 19.77 -1.22 -11.37
C ASP A 170 18.48 -0.43 -11.61
N PHE A 171 17.72 -0.85 -12.62
CA PHE A 171 16.44 -0.26 -13.03
C PHE A 171 15.27 -1.24 -12.88
N PRO A 172 14.88 -1.65 -11.65
CA PRO A 172 13.78 -2.59 -11.45
C PRO A 172 12.43 -2.07 -11.95
N GLN A 173 12.35 -0.76 -12.26
CA GLN A 173 11.21 -0.14 -12.92
C GLN A 173 10.93 -0.77 -14.30
N LEU A 174 11.94 -1.27 -15.01
CA LEU A 174 11.76 -1.96 -16.29
C LEU A 174 10.91 -3.22 -16.15
N VAL A 175 11.07 -3.92 -15.02
CA VAL A 175 10.27 -5.10 -14.71
C VAL A 175 8.83 -4.72 -14.31
N ALA A 176 8.64 -3.59 -13.66
CA ALA A 176 7.31 -3.15 -13.20
C ALA A 176 6.54 -2.33 -14.26
N ALA A 177 7.21 -1.83 -15.30
CA ALA A 177 6.65 -0.89 -16.28
C ALA A 177 5.36 -1.35 -16.95
N PRO A 178 5.21 -2.61 -17.43
CA PRO A 178 3.94 -3.03 -18.03
C PRO A 178 2.77 -2.99 -17.05
N GLY A 179 3.01 -3.29 -15.77
CA GLY A 179 1.96 -3.16 -14.73
C GLY A 179 1.57 -1.70 -14.47
N LEU A 180 2.54 -0.77 -14.52
CA LEU A 180 2.24 0.66 -14.43
C LEU A 180 1.43 1.11 -15.66
N LEU A 181 1.79 0.65 -16.87
CA LEU A 181 1.01 0.92 -18.07
C LEU A 181 -0.43 0.40 -17.93
N ALA A 182 -0.63 -0.81 -17.42
CA ALA A 182 -1.96 -1.36 -17.17
C ALA A 182 -2.77 -0.52 -16.17
N LEU A 183 -2.12 0.05 -15.14
CA LEU A 183 -2.76 0.97 -14.20
C LEU A 183 -3.20 2.26 -14.89
N VAL A 184 -2.33 2.88 -15.70
CA VAL A 184 -2.62 4.10 -16.47
C VAL A 184 -3.71 3.83 -17.51
N TRP A 185 -3.64 2.69 -18.21
CA TRP A 185 -4.69 2.28 -19.15
C TRP A 185 -6.06 2.22 -18.47
N ARG A 186 -6.12 1.58 -17.30
CA ARG A 186 -7.35 1.51 -16.52
C ARG A 186 -7.83 2.86 -16.00
N LEU A 187 -6.90 3.77 -15.73
CA LEU A 187 -7.24 5.12 -15.28
C LEU A 187 -7.93 5.92 -16.38
N LEU A 188 -7.47 5.76 -17.62
CA LEU A 188 -7.86 6.63 -18.74
C LEU A 188 -8.88 5.97 -19.68
N PHE A 189 -8.79 4.65 -19.88
CA PHE A 189 -9.45 3.98 -21.00
C PHE A 189 -10.39 2.84 -20.60
N SER A 190 -10.53 2.50 -19.30
CA SER A 190 -11.25 1.28 -18.86
C SER A 190 -12.71 1.20 -19.34
N GLU A 191 -13.39 2.33 -19.55
CA GLU A 191 -14.78 2.34 -19.97
C GLU A 191 -14.96 2.01 -21.47
N ARG A 192 -14.06 2.49 -22.33
CA ARG A 192 -14.17 2.34 -23.79
C ARG A 192 -13.26 1.25 -24.34
N HIS A 193 -12.14 1.01 -23.70
CA HIS A 193 -11.12 0.05 -24.13
C HIS A 193 -10.70 -0.82 -22.94
N PRO A 194 -11.56 -1.76 -22.50
CA PRO A 194 -11.24 -2.63 -21.38
C PRO A 194 -10.03 -3.50 -21.68
N LEU A 195 -9.12 -3.62 -20.73
CA LEU A 195 -7.96 -4.49 -20.79
C LEU A 195 -8.25 -5.78 -20.03
N ASP A 196 -8.10 -6.94 -20.68
CA ASP A 196 -8.10 -8.22 -19.98
C ASP A 196 -6.84 -8.30 -19.10
N LEU A 197 -7.04 -8.02 -17.82
CA LEU A 197 -5.93 -7.96 -16.86
C LEU A 197 -5.33 -9.33 -16.54
N ASP A 198 -6.04 -10.41 -16.70
CA ASP A 198 -5.50 -11.74 -16.43
C ASP A 198 -4.60 -12.18 -17.59
N ALA A 199 -5.07 -12.04 -18.82
CA ALA A 199 -4.26 -12.29 -20.00
C ALA A 199 -3.05 -11.35 -20.07
N TYR A 200 -3.25 -10.06 -19.79
CA TYR A 200 -2.16 -9.09 -19.80
C TYR A 200 -1.10 -9.39 -18.73
N ARG A 201 -1.51 -9.78 -17.52
CA ARG A 201 -0.60 -10.19 -16.44
C ARG A 201 0.21 -11.43 -16.83
N GLN A 202 -0.44 -12.42 -17.44
CA GLN A 202 0.26 -13.63 -17.91
C GLN A 202 1.32 -13.30 -18.96
N ALA A 203 0.96 -12.50 -19.97
CA ALA A 203 1.88 -12.03 -20.99
C ALA A 203 3.03 -11.19 -20.39
N HIS A 204 2.74 -10.31 -19.43
CA HIS A 204 3.76 -9.53 -18.73
C HIS A 204 4.76 -10.43 -17.99
N VAL A 205 4.28 -11.39 -17.20
CA VAL A 205 5.14 -12.33 -16.47
C VAL A 205 6.01 -13.13 -17.45
N GLU A 206 5.45 -13.63 -18.52
CA GLU A 206 6.18 -14.38 -19.54
C GLU A 206 7.26 -13.52 -20.21
N PHE A 207 6.91 -12.30 -20.61
CA PHE A 207 7.83 -11.33 -21.22
C PHE A 207 9.03 -11.06 -20.31
N VAL A 208 8.78 -10.79 -19.03
CA VAL A 208 9.84 -10.49 -18.05
C VAL A 208 10.73 -11.72 -17.84
N LEU A 209 10.15 -12.89 -17.61
CA LEU A 209 10.93 -14.10 -17.37
C LEU A 209 11.79 -14.48 -18.58
N ARG A 210 11.25 -14.41 -19.79
CA ARG A 210 12.04 -14.64 -21.02
C ARG A 210 13.19 -13.66 -21.14
N SER A 211 13.01 -12.39 -20.75
CA SER A 211 14.07 -11.38 -20.78
C SER A 211 15.18 -11.62 -19.76
N LEU A 212 14.87 -12.32 -18.67
CA LEU A 212 15.82 -12.61 -17.58
C LEU A 212 16.49 -13.98 -17.68
N GLN A 213 15.93 -14.92 -18.44
CA GLN A 213 16.51 -16.24 -18.62
C GLN A 213 17.85 -16.18 -19.35
N LYS A 214 18.78 -17.07 -18.97
CA LYS A 214 20.00 -17.29 -19.76
C LYS A 214 19.61 -17.84 -21.11
N GLY A 215 20.09 -17.24 -22.20
CA GLY A 215 19.90 -17.79 -23.52
C GLY A 215 20.35 -19.26 -23.53
N ARG A 216 19.54 -20.16 -24.09
CA ARG A 216 20.04 -21.49 -24.45
C ARG A 216 21.09 -21.30 -25.53
N THR A 217 22.36 -21.42 -25.13
CA THR A 217 23.48 -21.59 -26.06
C THR A 217 23.28 -22.89 -26.80
#